data_0a6d4b6be21d82fde9ae09d3354f919b
#
_entry.id   0a6d4b6be21d82fde9ae09d3354f919b
#
_cell.length_a   1.000
_cell.length_b   1.000
_cell.length_c   1.000
_cell.angle_alpha   90.00
_cell.angle_beta   90.00
_cell.angle_gamma   90.00
#
_symmetry.space_group_name_H-M   'P 1'
#
loop_
_entity.id
_entity.type
_entity.pdbx_description
1 polymer ?
#
loop_
_entity_poly.entity_id
_entity_poly.type
_entity_poly.pdbx_seq_one_letter_code
_entity_poly.pdbx_strand_id
1 'polypeptide(L)'
;MTNDVNWQNLRNQFPTLDKINYLNTCSLGLLSNQSKNALLTYIDTWTTLGASAWYSDWLEKTNSLKVEFAKLINASADEIAIMPSVSQAIAVISSCIDLGTDDEVVTSELDFPTIAHNFKARELKGQGKVKIVKSESMEYVDTDKFISQISEKTKLVATSRVYFLSGYINDYEKILKVARINKALFFLDDYQATGQLPINVKDKDIDIMVSGGLKWLLGGSGIVYMYVKKELINQLEPSVTGWFSHKRQFEFDPHTIEFSDTAARFETGTPSISAVYPAEQGLKFINDTGVENIRHRTLHLTSLLINSLI
;
A
#
# COMPACT_ATOMS: atom_id res chain seq x y z
N MET A 1 19.10 19.62 7.64
CA MET A 1 19.50 20.52 6.53
C MET A 1 18.50 20.29 5.43
N THR A 2 17.56 21.22 5.18
CA THR A 2 16.64 21.15 4.06
C THR A 2 17.46 21.36 2.80
N ASN A 3 17.67 20.31 2.00
CA ASN A 3 18.19 20.48 0.65
C ASN A 3 17.26 21.46 -0.08
N ASP A 4 17.84 22.44 -0.74
CA ASP A 4 17.08 23.44 -1.48
C ASP A 4 16.46 22.77 -2.72
N VAL A 5 15.22 22.25 -2.55
CA VAL A 5 14.51 21.48 -3.58
C VAL A 5 14.05 22.43 -4.67
N ASN A 6 14.52 22.26 -5.88
CA ASN A 6 14.07 23.04 -7.04
C ASN A 6 12.69 22.57 -7.53
N TRP A 7 11.63 23.10 -6.91
CA TRP A 7 10.23 22.75 -7.19
C TRP A 7 9.83 23.02 -8.64
N GLN A 8 10.42 24.02 -9.30
CA GLN A 8 10.12 24.31 -10.70
C GLN A 8 10.65 23.20 -11.62
N ASN A 9 11.86 22.70 -11.37
CA ASN A 9 12.40 21.57 -12.13
C ASN A 9 11.58 20.30 -11.93
N LEU A 10 11.10 20.05 -10.72
CA LEU A 10 10.20 18.90 -10.44
C LEU A 10 8.86 19.09 -11.19
N ARG A 11 8.27 20.28 -11.15
CA ARG A 11 7.03 20.59 -11.88
C ARG A 11 7.16 20.31 -13.38
N ASN A 12 8.29 20.67 -13.99
CA ASN A 12 8.55 20.50 -15.42
C ASN A 12 8.60 19.02 -15.87
N GLN A 13 8.67 18.08 -14.93
CA GLN A 13 8.55 16.65 -15.22
C GLN A 13 7.12 16.20 -15.56
N PHE A 14 6.12 17.07 -15.36
CA PHE A 14 4.70 16.74 -15.52
C PHE A 14 4.05 17.62 -16.60
N PRO A 15 4.06 17.23 -17.89
CA PRO A 15 3.53 18.05 -19.00
C PRO A 15 2.04 18.40 -18.86
N THR A 16 1.28 17.63 -18.10
CA THR A 16 -0.13 17.92 -17.80
C THR A 16 -0.30 19.28 -17.11
N LEU A 17 0.68 19.68 -16.28
CA LEU A 17 0.63 20.93 -15.51
C LEU A 17 0.83 22.19 -16.36
N ASP A 18 1.25 22.05 -17.61
CA ASP A 18 1.32 23.15 -18.57
C ASP A 18 -0.07 23.49 -19.14
N LYS A 19 -1.02 22.56 -19.02
CA LYS A 19 -2.35 22.65 -19.64
C LYS A 19 -3.46 22.88 -18.63
N ILE A 20 -3.34 22.34 -17.43
CA ILE A 20 -4.39 22.38 -16.39
C ILE A 20 -3.81 22.56 -14.99
N ASN A 21 -4.60 23.16 -14.11
CA ASN A 21 -4.34 23.15 -12.68
C ASN A 21 -4.88 21.85 -12.09
N TYR A 22 -3.97 20.87 -11.88
CA TYR A 22 -4.36 19.55 -11.43
C TYR A 22 -4.33 19.46 -9.90
N LEU A 23 -5.49 19.20 -9.28
CA LEU A 23 -5.67 19.11 -7.83
C LEU A 23 -6.23 17.74 -7.40
N ASN A 24 -6.18 16.71 -8.26
CA ASN A 24 -6.85 15.43 -8.02
C ASN A 24 -5.87 14.24 -7.90
N THR A 25 -4.67 14.46 -7.36
CA THR A 25 -3.69 13.38 -7.11
C THR A 25 -4.24 12.31 -6.15
N CYS A 26 -5.16 12.68 -5.25
CA CYS A 26 -5.85 11.74 -4.37
C CYS A 26 -6.71 10.71 -5.10
N SER A 27 -7.01 10.93 -6.39
CA SER A 27 -7.69 9.96 -7.27
C SER A 27 -6.70 9.28 -8.22
N LEU A 28 -5.85 10.06 -8.91
CA LEU A 28 -4.86 9.57 -9.86
C LEU A 28 -3.62 10.47 -9.84
N GLY A 29 -2.45 9.91 -9.65
CA GLY A 29 -1.17 10.61 -9.80
C GLY A 29 -0.90 10.96 -11.26
N LEU A 30 -0.24 12.10 -11.50
CA LEU A 30 0.17 12.48 -12.86
C LEU A 30 1.33 11.63 -13.36
N LEU A 31 1.33 11.33 -14.64
CA LEU A 31 2.43 10.64 -15.32
C LEU A 31 3.59 11.61 -15.55
N SER A 32 4.76 11.30 -14.98
CA SER A 32 5.98 12.05 -15.22
C SER A 32 6.61 11.70 -16.58
N ASN A 33 7.48 12.57 -17.09
CA ASN A 33 8.29 12.27 -18.28
C ASN A 33 9.16 11.02 -18.06
N GLN A 34 9.71 10.83 -16.87
CA GLN A 34 10.51 9.67 -16.54
C GLN A 34 9.68 8.38 -16.57
N SER A 35 8.50 8.38 -15.95
CA SER A 35 7.58 7.23 -15.98
C SER A 35 7.08 6.92 -17.40
N LYS A 36 6.81 7.95 -18.21
CA LYS A 36 6.47 7.79 -19.63
C LYS A 36 7.61 7.10 -20.42
N ASN A 37 8.85 7.57 -20.24
CA ASN A 37 10.01 6.98 -20.92
C ASN A 37 10.24 5.53 -20.47
N ALA A 38 10.05 5.22 -19.19
CA ALA A 38 10.14 3.85 -18.67
C ALA A 38 9.09 2.92 -19.32
N LEU A 39 7.86 3.39 -19.56
CA LEU A 39 6.86 2.64 -20.31
C LEU A 39 7.32 2.34 -21.76
N LEU A 40 7.95 3.28 -22.43
CA LEU A 40 8.51 3.06 -23.75
C LEU A 40 9.64 2.03 -23.70
N THR A 41 10.53 2.10 -22.70
CA THR A 41 11.58 1.08 -22.48
C THR A 41 10.97 -0.31 -22.26
N TYR A 42 9.87 -0.44 -21.52
CA TYR A 42 9.18 -1.72 -21.38
C TYR A 42 8.74 -2.28 -22.75
N ILE A 43 8.13 -1.43 -23.58
CA ILE A 43 7.69 -1.83 -24.94
C ILE A 43 8.89 -2.30 -25.77
N ASP A 44 9.98 -1.55 -25.76
CA ASP A 44 11.22 -1.86 -26.52
C ASP A 44 11.84 -3.18 -26.03
N THR A 45 11.93 -3.38 -24.70
CA THR A 45 12.46 -4.61 -24.10
C THR A 45 11.63 -5.82 -24.52
N TRP A 46 10.30 -5.72 -24.42
CA TRP A 46 9.41 -6.81 -24.83
C TRP A 46 9.49 -7.09 -26.33
N THR A 47 9.50 -6.05 -27.15
CA THR A 47 9.59 -6.17 -28.63
C THR A 47 10.89 -6.83 -29.06
N THR A 48 11.99 -6.54 -28.36
CA THR A 48 13.33 -7.01 -28.74
C THR A 48 13.65 -8.39 -28.16
N LEU A 49 13.30 -8.64 -26.89
CA LEU A 49 13.75 -9.82 -26.16
C LEU A 49 12.68 -10.91 -26.02
N GLY A 50 11.40 -10.57 -26.22
CA GLY A 50 10.30 -11.50 -26.00
C GLY A 50 10.37 -12.14 -24.61
N ALA A 51 10.25 -13.46 -24.51
CA ALA A 51 10.30 -14.19 -23.23
C ALA A 51 11.65 -14.10 -22.50
N SER A 52 12.74 -13.81 -23.20
CA SER A 52 14.06 -13.65 -22.57
C SER A 52 14.12 -12.44 -21.64
N ALA A 53 13.23 -11.47 -21.82
CA ALA A 53 13.13 -10.29 -20.97
C ALA A 53 12.88 -10.65 -19.48
N TRP A 54 12.25 -11.80 -19.19
CA TRP A 54 12.05 -12.28 -17.82
C TRP A 54 13.36 -12.38 -17.05
N TYR A 55 14.37 -13.01 -17.63
CA TYR A 55 15.63 -13.29 -16.94
C TYR A 55 16.65 -12.17 -17.09
N SER A 56 16.56 -11.37 -18.15
CA SER A 56 17.55 -10.31 -18.42
C SER A 56 17.17 -8.96 -17.80
N ASP A 57 15.89 -8.73 -17.44
CA ASP A 57 15.45 -7.40 -16.99
C ASP A 57 14.26 -7.45 -15.98
N TRP A 58 13.17 -8.16 -16.28
CA TRP A 58 11.90 -8.01 -15.56
C TRP A 58 11.94 -8.47 -14.11
N LEU A 59 12.65 -9.55 -13.81
CA LEU A 59 12.81 -10.02 -12.42
C LEU A 59 13.62 -9.01 -11.60
N GLU A 60 14.70 -8.47 -12.17
CA GLU A 60 15.50 -7.44 -11.52
C GLU A 60 14.69 -6.16 -11.31
N LYS A 61 13.92 -5.70 -12.30
CA LYS A 61 13.04 -4.55 -12.20
C LYS A 61 12.00 -4.71 -11.08
N THR A 62 11.40 -5.90 -10.98
CA THR A 62 10.44 -6.18 -9.92
C THR A 62 11.09 -6.14 -8.54
N ASN A 63 12.32 -6.65 -8.42
CA ASN A 63 13.07 -6.56 -7.17
C ASN A 63 13.49 -5.10 -6.84
N SER A 64 13.96 -4.35 -7.84
CA SER A 64 14.29 -2.92 -7.67
C SER A 64 13.09 -2.12 -7.17
N LEU A 65 11.89 -2.42 -7.68
CA LEU A 65 10.65 -1.80 -7.22
C LEU A 65 10.40 -2.06 -5.72
N LYS A 66 10.63 -3.29 -5.23
CA LYS A 66 10.54 -3.63 -3.80
C LYS A 66 11.55 -2.86 -2.96
N VAL A 67 12.79 -2.75 -3.44
CA VAL A 67 13.86 -1.99 -2.77
C VAL A 67 13.48 -0.51 -2.63
N GLU A 68 12.99 0.11 -3.70
CA GLU A 68 12.62 1.53 -3.66
C GLU A 68 11.43 1.80 -2.71
N PHE A 69 10.43 0.91 -2.68
CA PHE A 69 9.34 1.05 -1.73
C PHE A 69 9.79 0.79 -0.28
N ALA A 70 10.60 -0.23 -0.05
CA ALA A 70 11.17 -0.54 1.27
C ALA A 70 11.96 0.63 1.84
N LYS A 71 12.78 1.30 1.01
CA LYS A 71 13.52 2.51 1.37
C LYS A 71 12.58 3.63 1.83
N LEU A 72 11.46 3.84 1.13
CA LEU A 72 10.48 4.89 1.43
C LEU A 72 9.87 4.76 2.82
N ILE A 73 9.67 3.54 3.31
CA ILE A 73 8.96 3.26 4.57
C ILE A 73 9.89 2.71 5.68
N ASN A 74 11.21 2.69 5.46
CA ASN A 74 12.22 2.11 6.35
C ASN A 74 12.01 0.61 6.63
N ALA A 75 11.73 -0.16 5.57
CA ALA A 75 11.62 -1.62 5.59
C ALA A 75 12.79 -2.29 4.85
N SER A 76 12.74 -3.62 4.75
CA SER A 76 13.59 -4.44 3.88
C SER A 76 12.81 -4.92 2.66
N ALA A 77 13.45 -5.12 1.51
CA ALA A 77 12.78 -5.60 0.30
C ALA A 77 12.08 -6.97 0.51
N ASP A 78 12.64 -7.80 1.39
CA ASP A 78 12.07 -9.11 1.76
C ASP A 78 10.74 -9.01 2.53
N GLU A 79 10.44 -7.83 3.07
CA GLU A 79 9.18 -7.53 3.78
C GLU A 79 8.11 -6.97 2.82
N ILE A 80 8.41 -6.84 1.51
CA ILE A 80 7.51 -6.24 0.52
C ILE A 80 7.00 -7.29 -0.47
N ALA A 81 5.69 -7.39 -0.60
CA ALA A 81 5.01 -8.11 -1.68
C ALA A 81 4.43 -7.13 -2.71
N ILE A 82 4.51 -7.50 -4.00
CA ILE A 82 3.88 -6.74 -5.08
C ILE A 82 2.53 -7.37 -5.41
N MET A 83 1.47 -6.58 -5.32
CA MET A 83 0.10 -7.00 -5.50
C MET A 83 -0.56 -6.20 -6.64
N PRO A 84 -1.55 -6.77 -7.36
CA PRO A 84 -2.22 -6.04 -8.44
C PRO A 84 -3.23 -4.98 -7.92
N SER A 85 -3.73 -5.15 -6.70
CA SER A 85 -4.68 -4.22 -6.07
C SER A 85 -4.71 -4.38 -4.56
N VAL A 86 -5.18 -3.35 -3.83
CA VAL A 86 -5.43 -3.44 -2.38
C VAL A 86 -6.46 -4.53 -2.06
N SER A 87 -7.48 -4.69 -2.91
CA SER A 87 -8.49 -5.74 -2.72
C SER A 87 -7.87 -7.15 -2.75
N GLN A 88 -6.89 -7.39 -3.64
CA GLN A 88 -6.14 -8.65 -3.66
C GLN A 88 -5.26 -8.81 -2.42
N ALA A 89 -4.56 -7.75 -2.00
CA ALA A 89 -3.74 -7.78 -0.80
C ALA A 89 -4.58 -8.14 0.44
N ILE A 90 -5.74 -7.50 0.61
CA ILE A 90 -6.67 -7.80 1.70
C ILE A 90 -7.21 -9.24 1.60
N ALA A 91 -7.54 -9.73 0.40
CA ALA A 91 -8.02 -11.09 0.22
C ALA A 91 -6.95 -12.12 0.64
N VAL A 92 -5.69 -11.89 0.27
CA VAL A 92 -4.57 -12.76 0.66
C VAL A 92 -4.38 -12.74 2.18
N ILE A 93 -4.29 -11.56 2.80
CA ILE A 93 -4.14 -11.45 4.27
C ILE A 93 -5.36 -12.04 5.00
N SER A 94 -6.56 -11.75 4.52
CA SER A 94 -7.78 -12.35 5.05
C SER A 94 -7.75 -13.88 5.02
N SER A 95 -7.14 -14.47 3.99
CA SER A 95 -7.00 -15.91 3.84
C SER A 95 -6.01 -16.56 4.82
N CYS A 96 -5.11 -15.75 5.42
CA CYS A 96 -4.17 -16.19 6.45
C CYS A 96 -4.78 -16.21 7.86
N ILE A 97 -6.00 -15.67 8.05
CA ILE A 97 -6.61 -15.51 9.37
C ILE A 97 -7.76 -16.50 9.51
N ASP A 98 -7.61 -17.45 10.40
CA ASP A 98 -8.72 -18.31 10.79
C ASP A 98 -9.71 -17.52 11.66
N LEU A 99 -10.97 -17.48 11.23
CA LEU A 99 -12.05 -16.79 11.92
C LEU A 99 -13.14 -17.78 12.31
N GLY A 100 -13.26 -18.04 13.63
CA GLY A 100 -14.43 -18.69 14.20
C GLY A 100 -15.65 -17.77 14.19
N THR A 101 -16.83 -18.33 14.44
CA THR A 101 -18.12 -17.59 14.36
C THR A 101 -18.21 -16.36 15.28
N ASP A 102 -17.45 -16.36 16.39
CA ASP A 102 -17.45 -15.27 17.38
C ASP A 102 -16.24 -14.35 17.28
N ASP A 103 -15.27 -14.67 16.43
CA ASP A 103 -14.12 -13.80 16.18
C ASP A 103 -14.55 -12.52 15.46
N GLU A 104 -13.81 -11.45 15.70
CA GLU A 104 -14.20 -10.11 15.25
C GLU A 104 -13.12 -9.47 14.37
N VAL A 105 -13.57 -8.74 13.36
CA VAL A 105 -12.75 -7.80 12.57
C VAL A 105 -13.32 -6.40 12.77
N VAL A 106 -12.47 -5.45 13.14
CA VAL A 106 -12.88 -4.05 13.40
C VAL A 106 -12.33 -3.15 12.32
N THR A 107 -13.19 -2.34 11.70
CA THR A 107 -12.87 -1.31 10.71
C THR A 107 -13.84 -0.14 10.87
N SER A 108 -13.72 0.92 10.07
CA SER A 108 -14.65 2.05 10.10
C SER A 108 -15.42 2.22 8.79
N GLU A 109 -16.51 2.98 8.83
CA GLU A 109 -17.26 3.33 7.63
C GLU A 109 -16.56 4.37 6.75
N LEU A 110 -15.51 5.03 7.26
CA LEU A 110 -14.67 5.97 6.51
C LEU A 110 -13.46 5.32 5.86
N ASP A 111 -13.17 4.06 6.17
CA ASP A 111 -12.16 3.28 5.45
C ASP A 111 -12.65 2.96 4.05
N PHE A 112 -11.71 2.72 3.13
CA PHE A 112 -12.10 2.35 1.77
C PHE A 112 -12.90 1.03 1.80
N PRO A 113 -14.05 0.93 1.12
CA PRO A 113 -15.03 -0.15 1.30
C PRO A 113 -14.50 -1.57 1.10
N THR A 114 -13.37 -1.74 0.41
CA THR A 114 -12.81 -3.06 0.09
C THR A 114 -12.49 -3.89 1.34
N ILE A 115 -12.09 -3.24 2.46
CA ILE A 115 -11.83 -3.91 3.75
C ILE A 115 -13.14 -4.53 4.25
N ALA A 116 -14.15 -3.70 4.43
CA ALA A 116 -15.46 -4.14 4.93
C ALA A 116 -16.09 -5.20 4.01
N HIS A 117 -16.03 -5.02 2.68
CA HIS A 117 -16.62 -5.96 1.72
C HIS A 117 -15.96 -7.34 1.79
N ASN A 118 -14.62 -7.42 1.92
CA ASN A 118 -13.92 -8.69 2.01
C ASN A 118 -14.38 -9.50 3.24
N PHE A 119 -14.38 -8.87 4.41
CA PHE A 119 -14.74 -9.55 5.64
C PHE A 119 -16.25 -9.77 5.80
N LYS A 120 -17.11 -8.88 5.26
CA LYS A 120 -18.56 -9.13 5.17
C LYS A 120 -18.88 -10.35 4.32
N ALA A 121 -18.15 -10.59 3.25
CA ALA A 121 -18.30 -11.80 2.44
C ALA A 121 -17.95 -13.08 3.23
N ARG A 122 -17.00 -13.01 4.16
CA ARG A 122 -16.67 -14.11 5.08
C ARG A 122 -17.75 -14.28 6.18
N GLU A 123 -18.22 -13.17 6.74
CA GLU A 123 -19.32 -13.17 7.74
C GLU A 123 -20.57 -13.87 7.20
N LEU A 124 -20.94 -13.65 5.91
CA LEU A 124 -22.03 -14.34 5.25
C LEU A 124 -21.84 -15.86 5.16
N LYS A 125 -20.61 -16.35 5.32
CA LYS A 125 -20.25 -17.77 5.37
C LYS A 125 -20.08 -18.28 6.80
N GLY A 126 -20.41 -17.48 7.83
CA GLY A 126 -20.26 -17.83 9.23
C GLY A 126 -18.80 -17.74 9.73
N GLN A 127 -17.93 -17.01 9.02
CA GLN A 127 -16.53 -16.84 9.36
C GLN A 127 -16.28 -15.45 9.96
N GLY A 128 -16.44 -15.32 11.26
CA GLY A 128 -16.26 -14.08 12.01
C GLY A 128 -17.42 -13.10 11.91
N LYS A 129 -17.26 -11.97 12.57
CA LYS A 129 -18.19 -10.82 12.62
C LYS A 129 -17.44 -9.54 12.27
N VAL A 130 -18.05 -8.68 11.47
CA VAL A 130 -17.44 -7.39 11.10
C VAL A 130 -18.09 -6.26 11.86
N LYS A 131 -17.31 -5.61 12.73
CA LYS A 131 -17.70 -4.38 13.43
C LYS A 131 -17.25 -3.18 12.59
N ILE A 132 -18.21 -2.43 12.07
CA ILE A 132 -17.96 -1.20 11.32
C ILE A 132 -18.26 -0.02 12.23
N VAL A 133 -17.23 0.70 12.65
CA VAL A 133 -17.36 1.87 13.53
C VAL A 133 -17.92 3.04 12.74
N LYS A 134 -19.04 3.59 13.22
CA LYS A 134 -19.73 4.69 12.55
C LYS A 134 -19.10 6.04 12.90
N SER A 135 -18.99 6.88 11.89
CA SER A 135 -18.72 8.32 12.04
C SER A 135 -20.01 9.08 12.34
N GLU A 136 -19.90 10.19 13.03
CA GLU A 136 -21.05 11.08 13.29
C GLU A 136 -21.16 12.20 12.25
N SER A 137 -20.04 12.59 11.65
CA SER A 137 -19.96 13.74 10.75
C SER A 137 -19.56 13.40 9.32
N MET A 138 -19.20 12.15 9.03
CA MET A 138 -18.54 11.72 7.78
C MET A 138 -17.17 12.37 7.54
N GLU A 139 -16.63 13.06 8.51
CA GLU A 139 -15.29 13.69 8.44
C GLU A 139 -14.24 12.83 9.12
N TYR A 140 -14.53 12.33 10.31
CA TYR A 140 -13.65 11.49 11.10
C TYR A 140 -14.43 10.46 11.90
N VAL A 141 -13.75 9.43 12.35
CA VAL A 141 -14.25 8.50 13.37
C VAL A 141 -13.58 8.86 14.69
N ASP A 142 -14.36 9.03 15.74
CA ASP A 142 -13.84 9.24 17.09
C ASP A 142 -12.96 8.06 17.49
N THR A 143 -11.69 8.36 17.85
CA THR A 143 -10.68 7.31 18.15
C THR A 143 -11.07 6.49 19.38
N ASP A 144 -11.67 7.10 20.41
CA ASP A 144 -12.08 6.38 21.62
C ASP A 144 -13.27 5.46 21.33
N LYS A 145 -14.20 5.92 20.48
CA LYS A 145 -15.30 5.10 19.96
C LYS A 145 -14.76 3.91 19.15
N PHE A 146 -13.75 4.13 18.28
CA PHE A 146 -13.12 3.05 17.53
C PHE A 146 -12.50 2.02 18.48
N ILE A 147 -11.67 2.47 19.41
CA ILE A 147 -10.96 1.64 20.38
C ILE A 147 -11.93 0.82 21.23
N SER A 148 -13.10 1.39 21.63
CA SER A 148 -14.11 0.68 22.43
C SER A 148 -14.72 -0.55 21.75
N GLN A 149 -14.54 -0.67 20.41
CA GLN A 149 -15.00 -1.86 19.66
C GLN A 149 -13.99 -2.99 19.63
N ILE A 150 -12.74 -2.75 20.05
CA ILE A 150 -11.67 -3.75 20.07
C ILE A 150 -11.76 -4.55 21.37
N SER A 151 -11.78 -5.88 21.26
CA SER A 151 -11.89 -6.79 22.39
C SER A 151 -10.93 -7.98 22.22
N GLU A 152 -10.88 -8.87 23.22
CA GLU A 152 -10.12 -10.13 23.14
C GLU A 152 -10.58 -11.07 22.01
N LYS A 153 -11.79 -10.87 21.47
CA LYS A 153 -12.32 -11.59 20.30
C LYS A 153 -11.82 -11.01 18.98
N THR A 154 -11.24 -9.80 18.99
CA THR A 154 -10.77 -9.14 17.78
C THR A 154 -9.51 -9.83 17.26
N LYS A 155 -9.55 -10.33 16.02
CA LYS A 155 -8.43 -10.97 15.32
C LYS A 155 -7.69 -10.00 14.42
N LEU A 156 -8.43 -9.04 13.87
CA LEU A 156 -7.87 -8.02 12.97
C LEU A 156 -8.51 -6.67 13.26
N VAL A 157 -7.66 -5.65 13.33
CA VAL A 157 -8.04 -4.24 13.28
C VAL A 157 -7.49 -3.69 11.97
N ALA A 158 -8.37 -3.16 11.13
CA ALA A 158 -7.98 -2.59 9.85
C ALA A 158 -8.52 -1.16 9.73
N THR A 159 -7.65 -0.19 9.47
CA THR A 159 -8.04 1.21 9.30
C THR A 159 -7.06 1.97 8.41
N SER A 160 -7.49 3.10 7.87
CA SER A 160 -6.67 3.99 7.06
C SER A 160 -5.95 5.03 7.93
N ARG A 161 -4.72 5.41 7.55
CA ARG A 161 -4.05 6.57 8.17
C ARG A 161 -4.69 7.89 7.74
N VAL A 162 -5.15 7.95 6.48
CA VAL A 162 -5.88 9.12 5.95
C VAL A 162 -7.16 8.64 5.29
N TYR A 163 -8.30 9.14 5.75
CA TYR A 163 -9.59 8.79 5.17
C TYR A 163 -9.76 9.38 3.77
N PHE A 164 -10.21 8.55 2.83
CA PHE A 164 -10.18 8.87 1.39
C PHE A 164 -11.18 9.96 0.98
N LEU A 165 -12.28 10.13 1.72
CA LEU A 165 -13.29 11.16 1.44
C LEU A 165 -12.95 12.50 2.08
N SER A 166 -12.57 12.49 3.36
CA SER A 166 -12.38 13.71 4.15
C SER A 166 -10.94 14.23 4.14
N GLY A 167 -9.95 13.35 3.89
CA GLY A 167 -8.54 13.68 4.07
C GLY A 167 -8.12 13.80 5.54
N TYR A 168 -8.99 13.43 6.48
CA TYR A 168 -8.67 13.43 7.90
C TYR A 168 -7.55 12.44 8.24
N ILE A 169 -6.56 12.90 9.00
CA ILE A 169 -5.45 12.06 9.47
C ILE A 169 -5.89 11.38 10.77
N ASN A 170 -6.06 10.08 10.71
CA ASN A 170 -6.53 9.26 11.84
C ASN A 170 -5.41 9.01 12.86
N ASP A 171 -5.74 8.95 14.15
CA ASP A 171 -4.83 8.54 15.22
C ASP A 171 -4.68 7.00 15.26
N TYR A 172 -4.14 6.46 14.17
CA TYR A 172 -3.93 5.03 14.02
C TYR A 172 -2.96 4.45 15.07
N GLU A 173 -2.05 5.26 15.60
CA GLU A 173 -1.07 4.81 16.61
C GLU A 173 -1.76 4.45 17.94
N LYS A 174 -2.77 5.21 18.33
CA LYS A 174 -3.58 4.91 19.51
C LYS A 174 -4.40 3.63 19.29
N ILE A 175 -4.96 3.45 18.09
CA ILE A 175 -5.71 2.25 17.70
C ILE A 175 -4.77 1.02 17.68
N LEU A 176 -3.59 1.14 17.06
CA LEU A 176 -2.57 0.08 17.03
C LEU A 176 -2.19 -0.41 18.43
N LYS A 177 -1.97 0.52 19.39
CA LYS A 177 -1.65 0.15 20.78
C LYS A 177 -2.73 -0.74 21.41
N VAL A 178 -4.00 -0.41 21.18
CA VAL A 178 -5.12 -1.19 21.74
C VAL A 178 -5.28 -2.53 21.01
N ALA A 179 -5.11 -2.56 19.69
CA ALA A 179 -5.05 -3.81 18.93
C ALA A 179 -3.97 -4.74 19.47
N ARG A 180 -2.78 -4.21 19.76
CA ARG A 180 -1.65 -4.96 20.33
C ARG A 180 -1.95 -5.54 21.70
N ILE A 181 -2.59 -4.78 22.60
CA ILE A 181 -3.02 -5.25 23.94
C ILE A 181 -3.97 -6.44 23.81
N ASN A 182 -4.85 -6.43 22.82
CA ASN A 182 -5.83 -7.48 22.56
C ASN A 182 -5.28 -8.60 21.64
N LYS A 183 -3.98 -8.57 21.28
CA LYS A 183 -3.32 -9.54 20.39
C LYS A 183 -3.96 -9.65 19.00
N ALA A 184 -4.64 -8.59 18.56
CA ALA A 184 -5.19 -8.49 17.22
C ALA A 184 -4.11 -8.04 16.24
N LEU A 185 -4.10 -8.60 15.02
CA LEU A 185 -3.28 -8.10 13.93
C LEU A 185 -3.74 -6.70 13.56
N PHE A 186 -2.79 -5.85 13.17
CA PHE A 186 -3.06 -4.49 12.72
C PHE A 186 -2.74 -4.32 11.23
N PHE A 187 -3.76 -3.96 10.46
CA PHE A 187 -3.65 -3.69 9.02
C PHE A 187 -3.86 -2.20 8.76
N LEU A 188 -2.84 -1.52 8.26
CA LEU A 188 -2.87 -0.10 7.92
C LEU A 188 -3.07 0.08 6.41
N ASP A 189 -4.19 0.68 6.02
CA ASP A 189 -4.36 1.22 4.66
C ASP A 189 -3.71 2.61 4.58
N ASP A 190 -2.54 2.66 3.95
CA ASP A 190 -1.75 3.87 3.81
C ASP A 190 -1.84 4.48 2.41
N TYR A 191 -2.83 4.07 1.62
CA TYR A 191 -2.97 4.43 0.21
C TYR A 191 -3.09 5.93 -0.04
N GLN A 192 -3.71 6.66 0.89
CA GLN A 192 -3.85 8.12 0.81
C GLN A 192 -2.73 8.88 1.51
N ALA A 193 -1.78 8.20 2.14
CA ALA A 193 -0.77 8.83 2.96
C ALA A 193 0.66 8.62 2.48
N THR A 194 1.03 7.39 2.07
CA THR A 194 2.39 7.08 1.60
C THR A 194 2.78 7.95 0.40
N GLY A 195 3.98 8.54 0.47
CA GLY A 195 4.51 9.47 -0.54
C GLY A 195 4.23 10.94 -0.24
N GLN A 196 3.27 11.25 0.64
CA GLN A 196 3.02 12.63 1.10
C GLN A 196 3.14 12.83 2.62
N LEU A 197 3.00 11.77 3.40
CA LEU A 197 3.22 11.76 4.84
C LEU A 197 4.35 10.80 5.18
N PRO A 198 5.38 11.21 5.91
CA PRO A 198 6.45 10.32 6.34
C PRO A 198 5.91 9.16 7.18
N ILE A 199 6.50 7.99 7.03
CA ILE A 199 6.25 6.83 7.87
C ILE A 199 7.52 6.02 8.03
N ASN A 200 7.71 5.44 9.23
CA ASN A 200 8.72 4.44 9.52
C ASN A 200 8.01 3.24 10.14
N VAL A 201 7.83 2.18 9.36
CA VAL A 201 7.03 1.04 9.79
C VAL A 201 7.67 0.27 10.95
N LYS A 202 9.00 0.32 11.08
CA LYS A 202 9.73 -0.33 12.20
C LYS A 202 9.56 0.42 13.50
N ASP A 203 9.73 1.76 13.48
CA ASP A 203 9.57 2.59 14.67
C ASP A 203 8.13 2.58 15.18
N LYS A 204 7.17 2.46 14.27
CA LYS A 204 5.73 2.39 14.60
C LYS A 204 5.26 0.98 14.92
N ASP A 205 6.11 -0.03 14.75
CA ASP A 205 5.78 -1.44 15.01
C ASP A 205 4.52 -1.92 14.27
N ILE A 206 4.39 -1.55 12.97
CA ILE A 206 3.25 -1.89 12.13
C ILE A 206 3.34 -3.35 11.71
N ASP A 207 2.23 -4.10 11.78
CA ASP A 207 2.19 -5.50 11.38
C ASP A 207 2.10 -5.66 9.86
N ILE A 208 1.11 -5.00 9.26
CA ILE A 208 0.83 -5.06 7.82
C ILE A 208 0.45 -3.66 7.34
N MET A 209 0.99 -3.24 6.21
CA MET A 209 0.62 -1.97 5.58
C MET A 209 0.46 -2.14 4.07
N VAL A 210 -0.53 -1.47 3.50
CA VAL A 210 -0.69 -1.41 2.04
C VAL A 210 -0.64 0.02 1.54
N SER A 211 -0.04 0.19 0.36
CA SER A 211 -0.10 1.42 -0.43
C SER A 211 0.00 1.08 -1.92
N GLY A 212 -0.30 2.01 -2.81
CA GLY A 212 -0.28 1.71 -4.24
C GLY A 212 0.22 2.84 -5.13
N GLY A 213 0.68 2.44 -6.30
CA GLY A 213 1.26 3.32 -7.31
C GLY A 213 0.31 4.34 -7.90
N LEU A 214 -1.00 4.09 -7.85
CA LEU A 214 -2.00 4.86 -8.60
C LEU A 214 -2.04 6.35 -8.28
N LYS A 215 -1.83 6.73 -7.02
CA LYS A 215 -2.08 8.09 -6.50
C LYS A 215 -0.77 8.84 -6.23
N TRP A 216 -0.41 8.96 -4.96
CA TRP A 216 0.71 9.76 -4.47
C TRP A 216 2.09 9.21 -4.85
N LEU A 217 2.18 7.90 -5.18
CA LEU A 217 3.42 7.26 -5.61
C LEU A 217 3.66 7.32 -7.13
N LEU A 218 2.77 7.97 -7.91
CA LEU A 218 2.96 8.37 -9.31
C LEU A 218 3.28 7.20 -10.27
N GLY A 219 2.91 5.96 -9.90
CA GLY A 219 3.28 4.74 -10.63
C GLY A 219 2.17 4.16 -11.52
N GLY A 220 0.97 4.78 -11.53
CA GLY A 220 -0.17 4.26 -12.28
C GLY A 220 -0.87 3.08 -11.61
N SER A 221 -1.82 2.47 -12.33
CA SER A 221 -2.64 1.35 -11.85
C SER A 221 -1.94 0.01 -11.97
N GLY A 222 -2.40 -1.00 -11.20
CA GLY A 222 -1.94 -2.38 -11.31
C GLY A 222 -0.74 -2.73 -10.42
N ILE A 223 -0.26 -1.80 -9.59
CA ILE A 223 0.79 -2.02 -8.60
C ILE A 223 0.33 -1.53 -7.24
N VAL A 224 0.39 -2.43 -6.27
CA VAL A 224 0.22 -2.19 -4.84
C VAL A 224 1.37 -2.85 -4.10
N TYR A 225 1.87 -2.16 -3.11
CA TYR A 225 2.92 -2.62 -2.21
C TYR A 225 2.28 -3.07 -0.91
N MET A 226 2.55 -4.28 -0.49
CA MET A 226 2.14 -4.79 0.81
C MET A 226 3.39 -5.08 1.64
N TYR A 227 3.56 -4.30 2.69
CA TYR A 227 4.53 -4.56 3.74
C TYR A 227 3.94 -5.56 4.73
N VAL A 228 4.73 -6.57 5.09
CA VAL A 228 4.43 -7.50 6.19
C VAL A 228 5.64 -7.57 7.09
N LYS A 229 5.45 -7.29 8.37
CA LYS A 229 6.49 -7.35 9.40
C LYS A 229 7.20 -8.69 9.38
N LYS A 230 8.54 -8.70 9.40
CA LYS A 230 9.37 -9.89 9.21
C LYS A 230 8.98 -11.07 10.09
N GLU A 231 8.68 -10.82 11.36
CA GLU A 231 8.32 -11.85 12.33
C GLU A 231 6.98 -12.52 12.00
N LEU A 232 6.10 -11.85 11.26
CA LEU A 232 4.79 -12.36 10.86
C LEU A 232 4.83 -13.15 9.55
N ILE A 233 5.83 -12.94 8.69
CA ILE A 233 5.89 -13.55 7.37
C ILE A 233 5.72 -15.07 7.48
N ASN A 234 6.47 -15.73 8.35
CA ASN A 234 6.41 -17.19 8.49
C ASN A 234 5.24 -17.70 9.34
N GLN A 235 4.50 -16.80 10.00
CA GLN A 235 3.32 -17.15 10.80
C GLN A 235 2.03 -17.07 9.98
N LEU A 236 2.05 -16.32 8.88
CA LEU A 236 0.89 -16.09 8.01
C LEU A 236 0.98 -17.02 6.79
N GLU A 237 0.09 -18.02 6.73
CA GLU A 237 0.03 -18.96 5.61
C GLU A 237 -1.20 -18.65 4.74
N PRO A 238 -1.00 -18.11 3.51
CA PRO A 238 -2.12 -17.74 2.66
C PRO A 238 -2.77 -18.97 2.02
N SER A 239 -4.11 -19.10 2.11
CA SER A 239 -4.86 -20.06 1.29
C SER A 239 -5.22 -19.50 -0.09
N VAL A 240 -5.19 -18.16 -0.24
CA VAL A 240 -5.21 -17.51 -1.55
C VAL A 240 -3.76 -17.34 -2.01
N THR A 241 -3.28 -18.25 -2.84
CA THR A 241 -1.89 -18.40 -3.23
C THR A 241 -1.73 -18.69 -4.73
N GLY A 242 -0.51 -18.80 -5.22
CA GLY A 242 -0.18 -19.15 -6.58
C GLY A 242 1.31 -19.44 -6.77
N TRP A 243 1.76 -19.61 -8.01
CA TRP A 243 3.12 -20.06 -8.29
C TRP A 243 4.21 -19.07 -7.89
N PHE A 244 3.91 -17.75 -7.80
CA PHE A 244 4.87 -16.74 -7.31
C PHE A 244 5.09 -16.79 -5.79
N SER A 245 4.17 -17.40 -5.03
CA SER A 245 4.34 -17.58 -3.59
C SER A 245 5.31 -18.71 -3.23
N HIS A 246 5.62 -19.59 -4.21
CA HIS A 246 6.47 -20.74 -3.98
C HIS A 246 7.95 -20.33 -3.93
N LYS A 247 8.72 -20.90 -2.98
CA LYS A 247 10.16 -20.64 -2.79
C LYS A 247 10.99 -20.97 -4.03
N ARG A 248 10.59 -22.01 -4.76
CA ARG A 248 11.25 -22.51 -5.98
C ARG A 248 10.30 -22.44 -7.17
N GLN A 249 9.74 -21.24 -7.41
CA GLN A 249 8.68 -21.01 -8.37
C GLN A 249 8.98 -21.48 -9.81
N PHE A 250 10.24 -21.49 -10.21
CA PHE A 250 10.67 -21.89 -11.56
C PHE A 250 10.90 -23.40 -11.73
N GLU A 251 10.71 -24.21 -10.67
CA GLU A 251 10.67 -25.67 -10.79
C GLU A 251 9.32 -26.15 -11.32
N PHE A 252 8.26 -25.31 -11.23
CA PHE A 252 6.92 -25.59 -11.71
C PHE A 252 6.33 -26.91 -11.18
N ASP A 253 6.74 -27.34 -9.96
CA ASP A 253 6.23 -28.55 -9.33
C ASP A 253 4.76 -28.35 -8.86
N PRO A 254 3.79 -29.13 -9.39
CA PRO A 254 2.39 -29.02 -8.97
C PRO A 254 2.05 -29.90 -7.75
N HIS A 255 2.98 -30.70 -7.24
CA HIS A 255 2.71 -31.70 -6.21
C HIS A 255 2.94 -31.17 -4.80
N THR A 256 3.77 -30.12 -4.65
CA THR A 256 4.13 -29.56 -3.35
C THR A 256 3.97 -28.06 -3.34
N ILE A 257 3.72 -27.48 -2.18
CA ILE A 257 3.82 -26.06 -1.94
C ILE A 257 4.79 -25.82 -0.79
N GLU A 258 5.86 -25.07 -1.09
CA GLU A 258 6.81 -24.57 -0.10
C GLU A 258 6.82 -23.04 -0.22
N PHE A 259 6.21 -22.37 0.75
CA PHE A 259 6.12 -20.92 0.72
C PHE A 259 7.50 -20.24 0.80
N SER A 260 7.65 -19.12 0.11
CA SER A 260 8.82 -18.25 0.24
C SER A 260 9.01 -17.81 1.70
N ASP A 261 10.26 -17.67 2.13
CA ASP A 261 10.64 -17.14 3.45
C ASP A 261 10.54 -15.61 3.54
N THR A 262 10.15 -14.96 2.45
CA THR A 262 9.95 -13.51 2.34
C THR A 262 8.48 -13.18 2.08
N ALA A 263 8.13 -11.89 2.07
CA ALA A 263 6.78 -11.43 1.73
C ALA A 263 6.32 -11.87 0.32
N ALA A 264 7.22 -12.37 -0.55
CA ALA A 264 6.84 -12.99 -1.81
C ALA A 264 5.84 -14.14 -1.65
N ARG A 265 5.77 -14.81 -0.46
CA ARG A 265 4.75 -15.84 -0.18
C ARG A 265 3.31 -15.36 -0.35
N PHE A 266 3.09 -14.06 -0.28
CA PHE A 266 1.77 -13.45 -0.46
C PHE A 266 1.49 -13.05 -1.92
N GLU A 267 2.46 -13.17 -2.82
CA GLU A 267 2.29 -12.92 -4.25
C GLU A 267 1.61 -14.13 -4.90
N THR A 268 0.62 -13.90 -5.76
CA THR A 268 -0.18 -15.03 -6.29
C THR A 268 0.29 -15.47 -7.68
N GLY A 269 0.56 -14.54 -8.56
CA GLY A 269 0.89 -14.88 -9.94
C GLY A 269 1.74 -13.82 -10.59
N THR A 270 1.89 -13.94 -11.90
CA THR A 270 2.67 -13.03 -12.73
C THR A 270 2.33 -11.56 -12.45
N PRO A 271 3.28 -10.75 -12.00
CA PRO A 271 3.02 -9.33 -11.76
C PRO A 271 2.79 -8.57 -13.07
N SER A 272 2.11 -7.43 -12.99
CA SER A 272 1.92 -6.53 -14.13
C SER A 272 3.22 -5.81 -14.47
N ILE A 273 4.06 -6.43 -15.31
CA ILE A 273 5.39 -5.89 -15.65
C ILE A 273 5.29 -4.51 -16.29
N SER A 274 4.29 -4.26 -17.14
CA SER A 274 4.07 -2.94 -17.72
C SER A 274 3.85 -1.85 -16.66
N ALA A 275 3.31 -2.20 -15.50
CA ALA A 275 3.10 -1.26 -14.39
C ALA A 275 4.33 -1.13 -13.48
N VAL A 276 5.24 -2.11 -13.46
CA VAL A 276 6.49 -2.06 -12.69
C VAL A 276 7.38 -0.90 -13.14
N TYR A 277 7.53 -0.71 -14.45
CA TYR A 277 8.41 0.32 -15.01
C TYR A 277 8.07 1.75 -14.60
N PRO A 278 6.83 2.24 -14.79
CA PRO A 278 6.47 3.58 -14.35
C PRO A 278 6.43 3.69 -12.83
N ALA A 279 6.06 2.63 -12.11
CA ALA A 279 5.99 2.63 -10.66
C ALA A 279 7.37 2.76 -10.00
N GLU A 280 8.40 2.14 -10.55
CA GLU A 280 9.78 2.30 -10.10
C GLU A 280 10.23 3.77 -10.23
N GLN A 281 9.92 4.42 -11.34
CA GLN A 281 10.26 5.84 -11.55
C GLN A 281 9.48 6.77 -10.62
N GLY A 282 8.21 6.46 -10.35
CA GLY A 282 7.42 7.20 -9.37
C GLY A 282 8.04 7.13 -7.97
N LEU A 283 8.43 5.93 -7.51
CA LEU A 283 9.10 5.77 -6.21
C LEU A 283 10.46 6.48 -6.16
N LYS A 284 11.30 6.36 -7.19
CA LYS A 284 12.57 7.09 -7.27
C LYS A 284 12.35 8.60 -7.19
N PHE A 285 11.36 9.13 -7.92
CA PHE A 285 11.01 10.55 -7.87
C PHE A 285 10.65 11.00 -6.44
N ILE A 286 9.85 10.21 -5.71
CA ILE A 286 9.46 10.52 -4.33
C ILE A 286 10.66 10.40 -3.39
N ASN A 287 11.46 9.33 -3.50
CA ASN A 287 12.64 9.12 -2.67
C ASN A 287 13.70 10.22 -2.85
N ASP A 288 13.95 10.64 -4.10
CA ASP A 288 14.94 11.68 -4.44
C ASP A 288 14.47 13.07 -3.98
N THR A 289 13.17 13.34 -4.04
CA THR A 289 12.58 14.59 -3.53
C THR A 289 12.58 14.62 -2.00
N GLY A 290 12.36 13.48 -1.36
CA GLY A 290 12.20 13.32 0.09
C GLY A 290 10.78 13.64 0.56
N VAL A 291 10.15 12.70 1.28
CA VAL A 291 8.75 12.83 1.74
C VAL A 291 8.58 14.00 2.72
N GLU A 292 9.56 14.28 3.56
CA GLU A 292 9.58 15.44 4.46
C GLU A 292 9.52 16.76 3.69
N ASN A 293 10.28 16.88 2.60
CA ASN A 293 10.26 18.06 1.73
C ASN A 293 8.89 18.20 1.06
N ILE A 294 8.32 17.09 0.55
CA ILE A 294 6.99 17.05 -0.03
C ILE A 294 5.95 17.50 1.00
N ARG A 295 5.99 16.95 2.22
CA ARG A 295 5.07 17.31 3.29
C ARG A 295 5.17 18.78 3.67
N HIS A 296 6.39 19.28 3.86
CA HIS A 296 6.61 20.70 4.15
C HIS A 296 6.04 21.61 3.04
N ARG A 297 6.31 21.25 1.78
CA ARG A 297 5.79 22.00 0.62
C ARG A 297 4.26 21.97 0.56
N THR A 298 3.65 20.80 0.79
CA THR A 298 2.19 20.64 0.78
C THR A 298 1.54 21.49 1.87
N LEU A 299 2.07 21.47 3.09
CA LEU A 299 1.58 22.31 4.19
C LEU A 299 1.68 23.80 3.87
N HIS A 300 2.79 24.23 3.28
CA HIS A 300 2.94 25.62 2.86
C HIS A 300 1.88 26.03 1.82
N LEU A 301 1.69 25.21 0.78
CA LEU A 301 0.71 25.50 -0.28
C LEU A 301 -0.73 25.47 0.22
N THR A 302 -1.10 24.52 1.08
CA THR A 302 -2.44 24.45 1.67
C THR A 302 -2.71 25.61 2.61
N SER A 303 -1.72 26.05 3.39
CA SER A 303 -1.83 27.26 4.23
C SER A 303 -2.02 28.51 3.40
N LEU A 304 -1.30 28.67 2.28
CA LEU A 304 -1.50 29.80 1.35
C LEU A 304 -2.93 29.79 0.79
N LEU A 305 -3.43 28.63 0.36
CA LEU A 305 -4.79 28.50 -0.17
C LEU A 305 -5.83 28.89 0.90
N ILE A 306 -5.74 28.35 2.09
CA ILE A 306 -6.67 28.63 3.19
C ILE A 306 -6.67 30.13 3.52
N ASN A 307 -5.49 30.74 3.69
CA ASN A 307 -5.37 32.17 4.01
C ASN A 307 -5.85 33.09 2.88
N SER A 308 -5.95 32.58 1.65
CA SER A 308 -6.47 33.33 0.52
C SER A 308 -8.00 33.25 0.37
N LEU A 309 -8.64 32.33 1.09
CA LEU A 309 -10.09 32.11 1.06
C LEU A 309 -10.82 32.74 2.26
N ILE A 310 -10.07 33.16 3.30
CA ILE A 310 -10.55 33.85 4.48
C ILE A 310 -10.29 35.37 4.32
#